data_d6dcb5dcc2c3d2c335aa6cbe8c2cc39b
#
_entry.id   d6dcb5dcc2c3d2c335aa6cbe8c2cc39b
#
_cell.length_a   1.000
_cell.length_b   1.000
_cell.length_c   1.000
_cell.angle_alpha   90.00
_cell.angle_beta   90.00
_cell.angle_gamma   90.00
#
_symmetry.space_group_name_H-M   'P 1'
#
loop_
_entity.id
_entity.type
_entity.pdbx_description
1 polymer ?
#
loop_
_entity_poly.entity_id
_entity_poly.type
_entity_poly.pdbx_seq_one_letter_code
_entity_poly.pdbx_strand_id
1 'polypeptide(L)'
;VRPAEHAASTYTKPELPEEAKENTERGAELAAEYYHALMGYSWNTGDTSALLGMSDPDSTFATSYADDVAELYSNGWAYGSESEISHIVRVEPIPENGNDVRPNTIAVTFQLSSKTGVLCQGQKIVKRDREYQSLLTLYMTWQDDHWIETQGSLITDASK
;
A
#
# COMPACT_ATOMS: atom_id res chain seq x y z
N VAL A 1 -5.28 1.80 28.31
CA VAL A 1 -4.62 1.91 26.99
C VAL A 1 -5.67 1.86 25.90
N ARG A 2 -5.65 2.84 25.02
CA ARG A 2 -6.59 2.83 23.89
C ARG A 2 -6.14 1.82 22.85
N PRO A 3 -7.06 1.04 22.28
CA PRO A 3 -6.69 0.00 21.32
C PRO A 3 -5.86 0.49 20.14
N ALA A 4 -6.19 1.67 19.60
CA ALA A 4 -5.44 2.20 18.47
C ALA A 4 -3.99 2.49 18.83
N GLU A 5 -3.74 3.05 19.99
CA GLU A 5 -2.38 3.32 20.45
C GLU A 5 -1.61 2.03 20.71
N HIS A 6 -2.30 1.05 21.27
CA HIS A 6 -1.70 -0.25 21.50
C HIS A 6 -1.29 -0.91 20.19
N ALA A 7 -2.19 -0.90 19.22
CA ALA A 7 -1.91 -1.49 17.92
C ALA A 7 -0.72 -0.80 17.26
N ALA A 8 -0.69 0.52 17.26
CA ALA A 8 0.41 1.27 16.67
C ALA A 8 1.77 0.89 17.30
N SER A 9 1.79 0.65 18.60
CA SER A 9 3.02 0.33 19.30
C SER A 9 3.56 -1.06 18.99
N THR A 10 2.72 -1.95 18.42
CA THR A 10 3.14 -3.32 18.12
C THR A 10 3.66 -3.49 16.70
N TYR A 11 3.49 -2.47 15.85
CA TYR A 11 3.92 -2.55 14.45
C TYR A 11 5.20 -1.74 14.23
N THR A 12 6.13 -2.36 13.53
CA THR A 12 7.39 -1.70 13.17
C THR A 12 7.22 -1.04 11.81
N LYS A 13 7.63 0.22 11.71
CA LYS A 13 7.57 0.94 10.46
C LYS A 13 8.49 0.27 9.44
N PRO A 14 8.01 -0.04 8.24
CA PRO A 14 8.85 -0.64 7.20
C PRO A 14 10.01 0.27 6.80
N GLU A 15 11.12 -0.34 6.38
CA GLU A 15 12.30 0.39 5.92
C GLU A 15 12.54 0.07 4.46
N LEU A 16 12.92 1.09 3.70
CA LEU A 16 13.22 0.95 2.28
C LEU A 16 14.54 0.20 2.09
N PRO A 17 14.56 -0.94 1.40
CA PRO A 17 15.81 -1.64 1.13
C PRO A 17 16.77 -0.79 0.28
N GLU A 18 18.08 -0.99 0.46
CA GLU A 18 19.06 -0.21 -0.30
C GLU A 18 18.92 -0.41 -1.80
N GLU A 19 18.66 -1.64 -2.23
CA GLU A 19 18.52 -1.91 -3.67
C GLU A 19 17.29 -1.22 -4.28
N ALA A 20 16.29 -0.89 -3.46
CA ALA A 20 15.11 -0.15 -3.92
C ALA A 20 15.44 1.31 -4.25
N LYS A 21 16.64 1.76 -3.90
CA LYS A 21 17.10 3.12 -4.21
C LYS A 21 17.83 3.19 -5.55
N GLU A 22 17.83 2.11 -6.31
CA GLU A 22 18.52 2.05 -7.60
C GLU A 22 17.51 2.17 -8.74
N ASN A 23 17.92 2.83 -9.79
CA ASN A 23 17.10 3.01 -10.99
C ASN A 23 17.19 1.77 -11.87
N THR A 24 16.58 0.68 -11.40
CA THR A 24 16.56 -0.62 -12.10
C THR A 24 15.16 -1.22 -11.96
N GLU A 25 14.84 -2.22 -12.79
CA GLU A 25 13.56 -2.92 -12.64
C GLU A 25 13.45 -3.58 -11.27
N ARG A 26 14.56 -4.18 -10.81
CA ARG A 26 14.57 -4.77 -9.47
C ARG A 26 14.36 -3.72 -8.39
N GLY A 27 14.97 -2.54 -8.57
CA GLY A 27 14.76 -1.42 -7.65
C GLY A 27 13.31 -0.99 -7.60
N ALA A 28 12.65 -0.90 -8.75
CA ALA A 28 11.23 -0.56 -8.82
C ALA A 28 10.37 -1.62 -8.14
N GLU A 29 10.69 -2.89 -8.36
CA GLU A 29 9.96 -3.99 -7.74
C GLU A 29 10.07 -3.93 -6.22
N LEU A 30 11.27 -3.72 -5.70
CA LEU A 30 11.49 -3.62 -4.26
C LEU A 30 10.84 -2.37 -3.67
N ALA A 31 10.84 -1.26 -4.41
CA ALA A 31 10.16 -0.06 -3.97
C ALA A 31 8.65 -0.28 -3.90
N ALA A 32 8.09 -1.04 -4.85
CA ALA A 32 6.67 -1.39 -4.83
C ALA A 32 6.34 -2.32 -3.66
N GLU A 33 7.22 -3.27 -3.35
CA GLU A 33 7.03 -4.13 -2.18
C GLU A 33 7.02 -3.31 -0.88
N TYR A 34 7.93 -2.35 -0.80
CA TYR A 34 7.99 -1.44 0.34
C TYR A 34 6.69 -0.63 0.43
N TYR A 35 6.18 -0.15 -0.70
CA TYR A 35 4.93 0.60 -0.73
C TYR A 35 3.76 -0.25 -0.21
N HIS A 36 3.71 -1.51 -0.64
CA HIS A 36 2.70 -2.44 -0.14
C HIS A 36 2.81 -2.61 1.38
N ALA A 37 4.04 -2.72 1.89
CA ALA A 37 4.24 -2.82 3.34
C ALA A 37 3.77 -1.57 4.06
N LEU A 38 3.95 -0.39 3.45
CA LEU A 38 3.45 0.87 4.01
C LEU A 38 1.93 0.92 4.02
N MET A 39 1.28 0.31 3.03
CA MET A 39 -0.18 0.23 3.03
C MET A 39 -0.69 -0.52 4.26
N GLY A 40 -0.08 -1.68 4.54
CA GLY A 40 -0.44 -2.46 5.73
C GLY A 40 -0.15 -1.72 7.03
N TYR A 41 1.00 -1.09 7.11
CA TYR A 41 1.39 -0.30 8.27
C TYR A 41 0.40 0.84 8.51
N SER A 42 0.03 1.56 7.44
CA SER A 42 -0.93 2.65 7.55
C SER A 42 -2.29 2.17 8.04
N TRP A 43 -2.75 1.05 7.51
CA TRP A 43 -4.05 0.50 7.89
C TRP A 43 -4.08 0.06 9.36
N ASN A 44 -3.00 -0.56 9.82
CA ASN A 44 -2.94 -1.09 11.19
C ASN A 44 -2.54 -0.07 12.25
N THR A 45 -2.08 1.11 11.86
CA THR A 45 -1.64 2.13 12.82
C THR A 45 -2.34 3.47 12.68
N GLY A 46 -2.91 3.74 11.52
CA GLY A 46 -3.48 5.06 11.21
C GLY A 46 -2.45 6.06 10.72
N ASP A 47 -1.19 5.69 10.65
CA ASP A 47 -0.10 6.60 10.21
C ASP A 47 0.15 6.43 8.73
N THR A 48 -0.24 7.43 7.93
CA THR A 48 -0.08 7.42 6.48
C THR A 48 1.09 8.27 6.00
N SER A 49 1.88 8.85 6.91
CA SER A 49 2.89 9.81 6.52
C SER A 49 3.95 9.25 5.57
N ALA A 50 4.44 8.04 5.84
CA ALA A 50 5.46 7.44 4.98
C ALA A 50 4.89 7.03 3.63
N LEU A 51 3.66 6.53 3.62
CA LEU A 51 2.98 6.18 2.38
C LEU A 51 2.83 7.40 1.48
N LEU A 52 2.33 8.49 2.03
CA LEU A 52 2.14 9.72 1.27
C LEU A 52 3.48 10.33 0.84
N GLY A 53 4.51 10.19 1.68
CA GLY A 53 5.85 10.66 1.33
C GLY A 53 6.46 9.91 0.14
N MET A 54 5.99 8.71 -0.14
CA MET A 54 6.45 7.92 -1.28
C MET A 54 5.48 7.97 -2.45
N SER A 55 4.47 8.83 -2.37
CA SER A 55 3.44 8.95 -3.40
C SER A 55 3.53 10.31 -4.08
N ASP A 56 3.19 10.33 -5.36
CA ASP A 56 3.01 11.58 -6.05
C ASP A 56 1.80 12.32 -5.46
N PRO A 57 1.88 13.63 -5.24
CA PRO A 57 0.74 14.38 -4.68
C PRO A 57 -0.54 14.26 -5.49
N ASP A 58 -0.42 14.00 -6.79
CA ASP A 58 -1.58 13.86 -7.66
C ASP A 58 -2.09 12.43 -7.78
N SER A 59 -1.49 11.49 -7.04
CA SER A 59 -1.94 10.09 -7.08
C SER A 59 -3.30 9.94 -6.41
N THR A 60 -4.32 9.62 -7.19
CA THR A 60 -5.65 9.40 -6.64
C THR A 60 -5.70 8.12 -5.81
N PHE A 61 -4.88 7.13 -6.17
CA PHE A 61 -4.80 5.90 -5.40
C PHE A 61 -4.31 6.18 -3.98
N ALA A 62 -3.21 6.93 -3.85
CA ALA A 62 -2.64 7.25 -2.54
C ALA A 62 -3.61 8.11 -1.72
N THR A 63 -4.20 9.13 -2.34
CA THR A 63 -5.13 10.03 -1.66
C THR A 63 -6.35 9.28 -1.15
N SER A 64 -6.93 8.42 -2.01
CA SER A 64 -8.10 7.63 -1.61
C SER A 64 -7.77 6.67 -0.47
N TYR A 65 -6.61 6.03 -0.54
CA TYR A 65 -6.21 5.10 0.52
C TYR A 65 -6.00 5.83 1.84
N ALA A 66 -5.32 6.97 1.80
CA ALA A 66 -5.09 7.78 3.01
C ALA A 66 -6.42 8.29 3.59
N ASP A 67 -7.35 8.68 2.72
CA ASP A 67 -8.68 9.13 3.17
C ASP A 67 -9.44 7.99 3.86
N ASP A 68 -9.36 6.77 3.31
CA ASP A 68 -9.99 5.60 3.91
C ASP A 68 -9.42 5.31 5.30
N VAL A 69 -8.10 5.42 5.43
CA VAL A 69 -7.44 5.23 6.73
C VAL A 69 -7.88 6.31 7.72
N ALA A 70 -7.91 7.56 7.27
CA ALA A 70 -8.33 8.68 8.13
C ALA A 70 -9.78 8.50 8.59
N GLU A 71 -10.65 8.06 7.69
CA GLU A 71 -12.06 7.83 8.03
C GLU A 71 -12.18 6.71 9.06
N LEU A 72 -11.47 5.61 8.86
CA LEU A 72 -11.47 4.51 9.83
C LEU A 72 -11.04 4.99 11.20
N TYR A 73 -9.92 5.72 11.27
CA TYR A 73 -9.35 6.13 12.56
C TYR A 73 -10.06 7.33 13.19
N SER A 74 -10.96 7.99 12.46
CA SER A 74 -11.78 9.06 13.04
C SER A 74 -12.79 8.50 14.04
N ASN A 75 -13.16 7.22 13.90
CA ASN A 75 -14.20 6.62 14.74
C ASN A 75 -13.95 5.14 14.99
N GLY A 76 -12.68 4.71 14.91
CA GLY A 76 -12.37 3.30 15.11
C GLY A 76 -10.88 3.03 14.95
N TRP A 77 -10.57 1.78 14.65
CA TRP A 77 -9.19 1.32 14.46
C TRP A 77 -9.21 -0.08 13.84
N ALA A 78 -8.07 -0.49 13.33
CA ALA A 78 -7.88 -1.84 12.81
C ALA A 78 -6.66 -2.49 13.47
N TYR A 79 -6.67 -3.80 13.59
CA TYR A 79 -5.57 -4.55 14.17
C TYR A 79 -5.50 -5.94 13.57
N GLY A 80 -4.30 -6.38 13.24
CA GLY A 80 -4.10 -7.74 12.76
C GLY A 80 -4.51 -7.95 11.31
N SER A 81 -4.72 -6.89 10.55
CA SER A 81 -4.92 -7.03 9.11
C SER A 81 -3.60 -7.47 8.49
N GLU A 82 -3.63 -8.51 7.67
CA GLU A 82 -2.44 -9.07 7.04
C GLU A 82 -2.61 -9.12 5.54
N SER A 83 -1.54 -8.80 4.82
CA SER A 83 -1.53 -8.89 3.38
C SER A 83 -0.15 -9.35 2.94
N GLU A 84 -0.10 -10.47 2.23
CA GLU A 84 1.15 -11.05 1.75
C GLU A 84 1.18 -11.09 0.23
N ILE A 85 2.34 -10.82 -0.32
CA ILE A 85 2.55 -10.97 -1.76
C ILE A 85 2.75 -12.46 -2.02
N SER A 86 1.75 -13.08 -2.64
CA SER A 86 1.81 -14.51 -2.96
C SER A 86 2.45 -14.77 -4.31
N HIS A 87 2.44 -13.77 -5.20
CA HIS A 87 2.94 -13.95 -6.54
C HIS A 87 3.23 -12.60 -7.19
N ILE A 88 4.37 -12.48 -7.87
CA ILE A 88 4.71 -11.29 -8.65
C ILE A 88 4.25 -11.56 -10.08
N VAL A 89 3.24 -10.82 -10.51
CA VAL A 89 2.59 -11.06 -11.81
C VAL A 89 3.32 -10.35 -12.94
N ARG A 90 3.80 -9.13 -12.67
CA ARG A 90 4.38 -8.31 -13.73
C ARG A 90 5.36 -7.30 -13.15
N VAL A 91 6.49 -7.14 -13.82
CA VAL A 91 7.42 -6.03 -13.59
C VAL A 91 7.89 -5.63 -14.98
N GLU A 92 7.38 -4.51 -15.51
CA GLU A 92 7.75 -4.10 -16.85
C GLU A 92 7.70 -2.60 -17.04
N PRO A 93 8.63 -2.06 -17.86
CA PRO A 93 8.58 -0.64 -18.21
C PRO A 93 7.30 -0.33 -18.99
N ILE A 94 6.72 0.81 -18.70
CA ILE A 94 5.53 1.30 -19.39
C ILE A 94 5.95 2.54 -20.19
N PRO A 95 5.64 2.57 -21.50
CA PRO A 95 5.98 3.74 -22.31
C PRO A 95 5.26 5.00 -21.81
N GLU A 96 5.94 6.11 -21.92
CA GLU A 96 5.35 7.41 -21.65
C GLU A 96 4.10 7.59 -22.50
N ASN A 97 3.02 8.08 -21.89
CA ASN A 97 1.75 8.25 -22.58
C ASN A 97 1.10 9.57 -22.17
N GLY A 98 1.51 10.66 -22.81
CA GLY A 98 0.92 11.96 -22.59
C GLY A 98 0.86 12.35 -21.13
N ASN A 99 -0.36 12.59 -20.63
CA ASN A 99 -0.55 12.97 -19.23
C ASN A 99 -0.77 11.78 -18.30
N ASP A 100 -0.92 10.58 -18.86
CA ASP A 100 -1.29 9.41 -18.05
C ASP A 100 -0.10 8.67 -17.47
N VAL A 101 0.98 8.54 -18.25
CA VAL A 101 2.17 7.80 -17.80
C VAL A 101 3.40 8.67 -17.98
N ARG A 102 4.13 8.89 -16.91
CA ARG A 102 5.36 9.68 -16.96
C ARG A 102 6.53 8.87 -17.51
N PRO A 103 7.58 9.55 -18.00
CA PRO A 103 8.81 8.85 -18.38
C PRO A 103 9.37 8.06 -17.18
N ASN A 104 10.10 7.00 -17.46
CA ASN A 104 10.78 6.19 -16.45
C ASN A 104 9.82 5.53 -15.45
N THR A 105 8.71 5.03 -15.96
CA THR A 105 7.71 4.35 -15.15
C THR A 105 7.75 2.85 -15.38
N ILE A 106 7.71 2.10 -14.29
CA ILE A 106 7.66 0.64 -14.32
C ILE A 106 6.39 0.20 -13.61
N ALA A 107 5.60 -0.65 -14.27
CA ALA A 107 4.41 -1.22 -13.67
C ALA A 107 4.79 -2.48 -12.92
N VAL A 108 4.37 -2.56 -11.65
CA VAL A 108 4.59 -3.74 -10.81
C VAL A 108 3.23 -4.23 -10.36
N THR A 109 2.92 -5.48 -10.68
CA THR A 109 1.65 -6.09 -10.29
C THR A 109 1.91 -7.29 -9.39
N PHE A 110 1.26 -7.27 -8.24
CA PHE A 110 1.34 -8.36 -7.27
C PHE A 110 -0.01 -9.02 -7.10
N GLN A 111 0.00 -10.34 -6.92
CA GLN A 111 -1.15 -11.03 -6.37
C GLN A 111 -0.98 -11.08 -4.87
N LEU A 112 -2.02 -10.64 -4.16
CA LEU A 112 -2.00 -10.56 -2.70
C LEU A 112 -2.94 -11.58 -2.10
N SER A 113 -2.51 -12.18 -1.00
CA SER A 113 -3.34 -13.03 -0.16
C SER A 113 -3.49 -12.31 1.17
N SER A 114 -4.72 -12.02 1.56
CA SER A 114 -4.98 -11.11 2.68
C SER A 114 -5.98 -11.68 3.67
N LYS A 115 -5.89 -11.18 4.92
CA LYS A 115 -6.82 -11.48 5.99
C LYS A 115 -7.26 -10.17 6.64
N THR A 116 -8.53 -10.07 6.98
CA THR A 116 -9.09 -8.80 7.46
C THR A 116 -8.78 -8.46 8.92
N GLY A 117 -8.50 -9.41 9.79
CA GLY A 117 -8.21 -9.08 11.19
C GLY A 117 -9.40 -8.50 11.96
N VAL A 118 -9.12 -7.68 12.95
CA VAL A 118 -10.13 -7.06 13.82
C VAL A 118 -10.34 -5.61 13.41
N LEU A 119 -11.60 -5.23 13.32
CA LEU A 119 -11.98 -3.86 12.96
C LEU A 119 -12.93 -3.32 14.01
N CYS A 120 -12.67 -2.12 14.50
CA CYS A 120 -13.57 -1.40 15.40
C CYS A 120 -14.16 -0.21 14.64
N GLN A 121 -15.48 -0.10 14.63
CA GLN A 121 -16.16 1.01 13.98
C GLN A 121 -17.30 1.47 14.89
N GLY A 122 -17.34 2.76 15.20
CA GLY A 122 -18.38 3.31 16.04
C GLY A 122 -18.49 2.63 17.40
N GLN A 123 -17.34 2.32 18.00
CA GLN A 123 -17.24 1.67 19.31
C GLN A 123 -17.71 0.21 19.31
N LYS A 124 -17.89 -0.39 18.12
CA LYS A 124 -18.24 -1.80 17.98
C LYS A 124 -17.07 -2.54 17.37
N ILE A 125 -16.74 -3.68 17.97
CA ILE A 125 -15.70 -4.54 17.44
C ILE A 125 -16.32 -5.51 16.44
N VAL A 126 -15.83 -5.46 15.22
CA VAL A 126 -16.27 -6.36 14.15
C VAL A 126 -15.10 -7.27 13.85
N LYS A 127 -15.24 -8.54 14.17
CA LYS A 127 -14.26 -9.54 13.78
C LYS A 127 -14.60 -10.04 12.39
N ARG A 128 -13.60 -10.04 11.54
CA ARG A 128 -13.78 -10.56 10.19
C ARG A 128 -12.66 -11.54 9.88
N ASP A 129 -12.93 -12.82 10.13
CA ASP A 129 -12.00 -13.89 9.78
C ASP A 129 -12.16 -14.21 8.32
N ARG A 130 -11.88 -13.23 7.48
CA ARG A 130 -12.09 -13.38 6.05
C ARG A 130 -10.78 -13.32 5.31
N GLU A 131 -10.54 -14.33 4.48
CA GLU A 131 -9.41 -14.36 3.57
C GLU A 131 -9.89 -13.97 2.18
N TYR A 132 -9.05 -13.23 1.46
CA TYR A 132 -9.41 -12.81 0.11
C TYR A 132 -8.16 -12.61 -0.71
N GLN A 133 -8.34 -12.63 -2.04
CA GLN A 133 -7.27 -12.41 -3.01
C GLN A 133 -7.49 -11.09 -3.71
N SER A 134 -6.40 -10.43 -4.08
CA SER A 134 -6.50 -9.19 -4.83
C SER A 134 -5.28 -9.04 -5.74
N LEU A 135 -5.41 -8.15 -6.72
CA LEU A 135 -4.31 -7.75 -7.58
C LEU A 135 -4.02 -6.29 -7.32
N LEU A 136 -2.78 -6.02 -6.94
CA LEU A 136 -2.31 -4.66 -6.71
C LEU A 136 -1.35 -4.30 -7.82
N THR A 137 -1.67 -3.24 -8.57
CA THR A 137 -0.77 -2.71 -9.57
C THR A 137 -0.31 -1.33 -9.13
N LEU A 138 1.00 -1.14 -9.11
CA LEU A 138 1.61 0.14 -8.77
C LEU A 138 2.47 0.59 -9.94
N TYR A 139 2.28 1.82 -10.37
CA TYR A 139 3.16 2.45 -11.36
C TYR A 139 4.22 3.21 -10.58
N MET A 140 5.44 2.69 -10.62
CA MET A 140 6.58 3.29 -9.93
C MET A 140 7.35 4.12 -10.93
N THR A 141 7.54 5.39 -10.62
CA THR A 141 8.22 6.34 -11.49
C THR A 141 9.52 6.78 -10.84
N TRP A 142 10.62 6.69 -11.60
CA TRP A 142 11.92 7.20 -11.14
C TRP A 142 11.96 8.71 -11.40
N GLN A 143 12.04 9.46 -10.31
CA GLN A 143 12.00 10.91 -10.38
C GLN A 143 12.78 11.47 -9.20
N ASP A 144 13.63 12.46 -9.45
CA ASP A 144 14.44 13.11 -8.41
C ASP A 144 15.26 12.10 -7.59
N ASP A 145 15.86 11.14 -8.32
CA ASP A 145 16.77 10.12 -7.78
C ASP A 145 16.11 9.12 -6.82
N HIS A 146 14.80 8.91 -6.97
CA HIS A 146 14.13 7.85 -6.19
C HIS A 146 12.85 7.41 -6.89
N TRP A 147 12.32 6.27 -6.43
CA TRP A 147 11.05 5.74 -6.92
C TRP A 147 9.90 6.32 -6.13
N ILE A 148 8.86 6.76 -6.84
CA ILE A 148 7.60 7.18 -6.21
C ILE A 148 6.44 6.47 -6.91
N GLU A 149 5.36 6.28 -6.18
CA GLU A 149 4.13 5.75 -6.75
C GLU A 149 3.38 6.91 -7.41
N THR A 150 3.02 6.74 -8.68
CA THR A 150 2.30 7.78 -9.42
C THR A 150 0.87 7.35 -9.76
N GLN A 151 0.62 6.04 -9.85
CA GLN A 151 -0.72 5.51 -10.09
C GLN A 151 -0.81 4.14 -9.45
N GLY A 152 -2.00 3.76 -9.06
CA GLY A 152 -2.21 2.44 -8.51
C GLY A 152 -3.62 1.96 -8.73
N SER A 153 -3.81 0.65 -8.63
CA SER A 153 -5.13 0.05 -8.63
C SER A 153 -5.12 -1.21 -7.80
N LEU A 154 -6.22 -1.45 -7.12
CA LEU A 154 -6.39 -2.64 -6.29
C LEU A 154 -7.71 -3.27 -6.68
N ILE A 155 -7.66 -4.50 -7.19
CA ILE A 155 -8.84 -5.23 -7.61
C ILE A 155 -8.98 -6.43 -6.69
N THR A 156 -10.06 -6.46 -5.92
CA THR A 156 -10.33 -7.54 -4.98
C THR A 156 -11.36 -8.49 -5.58
N ASP A 157 -11.14 -9.79 -5.37
CA ASP A 157 -12.09 -10.80 -5.81
C ASP A 157 -13.35 -10.69 -4.98
N ALA A 158 -14.41 -10.17 -5.58
CA ALA A 158 -15.67 -9.93 -4.90
C ALA A 158 -16.51 -11.18 -4.72
N SER A 159 -16.12 -12.28 -5.37
CA SER A 159 -16.90 -13.52 -5.30
C SER A 159 -16.68 -14.26 -4.00
N LYS A 160 -15.71 -13.86 -3.21
CA LYS A 160 -15.40 -14.48 -1.92
C LYS A 160 -15.77 -13.52 -0.80
#